data_d8c9cc34bb4f27c6b1f0f8764acc870e
#
_entry.id   d8c9cc34bb4f27c6b1f0f8764acc870e
#
_cell.length_a   1.000
_cell.length_b   1.000
_cell.length_c   1.000
_cell.angle_alpha   90.00
_cell.angle_beta   90.00
_cell.angle_gamma   90.00
#
_symmetry.space_group_name_H-M   'P 1'
#
loop_
_entity.id
_entity.type
_entity.pdbx_description
1 polymer ?
#
loop_
_entity_poly.entity_id
_entity_poly.type
_entity_poly.pdbx_seq_one_letter_code
_entity_poly.pdbx_strand_id
1 'polypeptide(L)'
;PIDTPGVQILGPMHVFGKDDAPHGHMHIKFDNVRVPYENILLGEGRGFEISQVRLGPGRIHHCMRAIGQAEKALEMMVSRGLSRDGFGKPLAKLGGNTEMIAKSRIEIESMRRMVLTAANAMDKLGNSEARVWVSAVKAMVPIRVCEIIDNAMQMHGATGISQWTPLADMYTSQRTLRLADGPDEVHWMVVGRKEVNDGEEK
;
A
#
# COMPACT_ATOMS: atom_id res chain seq x y z
N PRO A 1 -22.99 14.96 -9.72
CA PRO A 1 -22.55 16.14 -8.94
C PRO A 1 -22.87 15.97 -7.45
N ILE A 2 -22.08 16.56 -6.58
CA ILE A 2 -22.24 16.43 -5.12
C ILE A 2 -23.47 17.17 -4.59
N ASP A 3 -23.95 18.13 -5.33
CA ASP A 3 -25.16 18.91 -5.08
C ASP A 3 -26.43 18.26 -5.65
N THR A 4 -26.33 17.03 -6.18
CA THR A 4 -27.49 16.28 -6.65
C THR A 4 -28.46 16.02 -5.50
N PRO A 5 -29.77 16.28 -5.66
CA PRO A 5 -30.76 16.00 -4.62
C PRO A 5 -30.69 14.56 -4.11
N GLY A 6 -30.65 14.41 -2.79
CA GLY A 6 -30.50 13.11 -2.13
C GLY A 6 -29.06 12.70 -1.80
N VAL A 7 -28.04 13.41 -2.29
CA VAL A 7 -26.64 13.21 -1.86
C VAL A 7 -26.41 13.99 -0.57
N GLN A 8 -25.96 13.29 0.47
CA GLN A 8 -25.71 13.86 1.80
C GLN A 8 -24.29 13.50 2.25
N ILE A 9 -23.46 14.51 2.53
CA ILE A 9 -22.16 14.34 3.17
C ILE A 9 -22.39 14.35 4.67
N LEU A 10 -22.13 13.20 5.32
CA LEU A 10 -22.38 13.03 6.76
C LEU A 10 -21.17 13.44 7.63
N GLY A 11 -19.98 13.47 7.06
CA GLY A 11 -18.75 13.87 7.74
C GLY A 11 -17.52 13.07 7.29
N PRO A 12 -16.33 13.43 7.78
CA PRO A 12 -15.10 12.72 7.45
C PRO A 12 -15.04 11.36 8.16
N MET A 13 -14.45 10.38 7.47
CA MET A 13 -14.08 9.10 8.06
C MET A 13 -12.71 9.24 8.72
N HIS A 14 -12.59 8.88 10.00
CA HIS A 14 -11.31 8.91 10.69
C HIS A 14 -10.56 7.58 10.51
N VAL A 15 -9.33 7.68 10.02
CA VAL A 15 -8.40 6.57 9.87
C VAL A 15 -7.23 6.78 10.83
N PHE A 16 -7.01 5.85 11.76
CA PHE A 16 -6.07 6.01 12.86
C PHE A 16 -6.29 7.31 13.67
N GLY A 17 -7.58 7.69 13.85
CA GLY A 17 -7.97 8.89 14.58
C GLY A 17 -7.79 10.21 13.85
N LYS A 18 -7.38 10.20 12.57
CA LYS A 18 -7.20 11.38 11.72
C LYS A 18 -8.19 11.39 10.57
N ASP A 19 -8.63 12.58 10.14
CA ASP A 19 -9.49 12.76 8.98
C ASP A 19 -8.73 12.76 7.64
N ASP A 20 -7.40 12.74 7.70
CA ASP A 20 -6.47 12.72 6.55
C ASP A 20 -6.70 13.89 5.57
N ALA A 21 -7.16 15.03 6.07
CA ALA A 21 -7.35 16.23 5.25
C ALA A 21 -6.02 16.69 4.61
N PRO A 22 -6.03 17.20 3.36
CA PRO A 22 -7.19 17.50 2.49
C PRO A 22 -7.66 16.31 1.65
N HIS A 23 -7.01 15.15 1.73
CA HIS A 23 -7.30 13.99 0.86
C HIS A 23 -8.39 13.07 1.40
N GLY A 24 -8.67 13.08 2.68
CA GLY A 24 -9.54 12.16 3.43
C GLY A 24 -10.73 11.53 2.70
N HIS A 25 -11.46 10.71 3.41
CA HIS A 25 -12.63 10.00 2.88
C HIS A 25 -13.86 10.47 3.62
N MET A 26 -14.95 10.70 2.89
CA MET A 26 -16.22 11.15 3.45
C MET A 26 -17.21 9.99 3.58
N HIS A 27 -17.97 9.98 4.66
CA HIS A 27 -19.16 9.17 4.77
C HIS A 27 -20.28 9.86 3.99
N ILE A 28 -20.73 9.23 2.91
CA ILE A 28 -21.75 9.79 2.01
C ILE A 28 -22.97 8.88 2.03
N LYS A 29 -24.16 9.47 2.21
CA LYS A 29 -25.43 8.79 2.07
C LYS A 29 -26.06 9.19 0.73
N PHE A 30 -26.56 8.21 -0.01
CA PHE A 30 -27.38 8.40 -1.20
C PHE A 30 -28.81 8.02 -0.84
N ASP A 31 -29.71 8.99 -0.81
CA ASP A 31 -31.10 8.81 -0.46
C ASP A 31 -31.99 9.09 -1.67
N ASN A 32 -32.45 8.03 -2.33
CA ASN A 32 -33.29 8.09 -3.51
C ASN A 32 -32.74 9.03 -4.62
N VAL A 33 -31.41 9.04 -4.80
CA VAL A 33 -30.73 9.85 -5.79
C VAL A 33 -31.11 9.40 -7.20
N ARG A 34 -31.53 10.33 -8.05
CA ARG A 34 -31.85 10.09 -9.45
C ARG A 34 -30.83 10.77 -10.35
N VAL A 35 -30.33 10.04 -11.33
CA VAL A 35 -29.37 10.53 -12.33
C VAL A 35 -29.88 10.18 -13.74
N PRO A 36 -29.47 10.93 -14.78
CA PRO A 36 -29.77 10.58 -16.16
C PRO A 36 -29.27 9.18 -16.53
N TYR A 37 -30.00 8.47 -17.38
CA TYR A 37 -29.63 7.11 -17.82
C TYR A 37 -28.26 7.09 -18.52
N GLU A 38 -27.91 8.13 -19.22
CA GLU A 38 -26.65 8.31 -19.94
C GLU A 38 -25.42 8.32 -19.02
N ASN A 39 -25.61 8.47 -17.70
CA ASN A 39 -24.53 8.38 -16.72
C ASN A 39 -24.10 6.93 -16.43
N ILE A 40 -24.82 5.93 -16.94
CA ILE A 40 -24.43 4.53 -16.80
C ILE A 40 -23.21 4.24 -17.68
N LEU A 41 -22.14 3.78 -17.08
CA LEU A 41 -20.93 3.33 -17.78
C LEU A 41 -21.05 1.87 -18.14
N LEU A 42 -20.78 1.48 -19.40
CA LEU A 42 -20.80 0.11 -19.93
C LEU A 42 -22.16 -0.62 -19.85
N GLY A 43 -23.09 -0.22 -19.01
CA GLY A 43 -24.38 -0.84 -18.80
C GLY A 43 -24.59 -1.35 -17.37
N GLU A 44 -25.82 -1.79 -17.07
CA GLU A 44 -26.22 -2.28 -15.76
C GLU A 44 -25.44 -3.53 -15.34
N GLY A 45 -25.14 -3.64 -14.04
CA GLY A 45 -24.44 -4.80 -13.47
C GLY A 45 -22.92 -4.87 -13.74
N ARG A 46 -22.34 -3.96 -14.53
CA ARG A 46 -20.93 -4.00 -14.95
C ARG A 46 -19.98 -3.18 -14.10
N GLY A 47 -20.41 -2.67 -12.96
CA GLY A 47 -19.60 -1.84 -12.07
C GLY A 47 -18.31 -2.52 -11.57
N PHE A 48 -18.36 -3.83 -11.29
CA PHE A 48 -17.17 -4.58 -10.88
C PHE A 48 -16.12 -4.66 -11.99
N GLU A 49 -16.54 -4.92 -13.23
CA GLU A 49 -15.66 -4.93 -14.41
C GLU A 49 -14.95 -3.60 -14.59
N ILE A 50 -15.69 -2.49 -14.53
CA ILE A 50 -15.16 -1.13 -14.61
C ILE A 50 -14.09 -0.90 -13.54
N SER A 51 -14.38 -1.30 -12.29
CA SER A 51 -13.44 -1.14 -11.18
C SER A 51 -12.14 -1.91 -11.40
N GLN A 52 -12.19 -3.14 -11.92
CA GLN A 52 -11.00 -3.96 -12.14
C GLN A 52 -10.07 -3.40 -13.21
N VAL A 53 -10.61 -2.82 -14.27
CA VAL A 53 -9.80 -2.15 -15.31
C VAL A 53 -9.00 -1.00 -14.71
N ARG A 54 -9.61 -0.21 -13.85
CA ARG A 54 -8.96 0.94 -13.19
C ARG A 54 -7.98 0.49 -12.08
N LEU A 55 -8.35 -0.53 -11.30
CA LEU A 55 -7.57 -0.94 -10.11
C LEU A 55 -6.30 -1.70 -10.47
N GLY A 56 -6.22 -2.38 -11.61
CA GLY A 56 -5.02 -3.11 -12.03
C GLY A 56 -3.76 -2.22 -12.03
N PRO A 57 -3.68 -1.20 -12.87
CA PRO A 57 -2.57 -0.24 -12.89
C PRO A 57 -2.41 0.51 -11.57
N GLY A 58 -3.53 0.84 -10.91
CA GLY A 58 -3.54 1.52 -9.60
C GLY A 58 -2.79 0.75 -8.52
N ARG A 59 -2.91 -0.57 -8.49
CA ARG A 59 -2.20 -1.45 -7.53
C ARG A 59 -0.69 -1.42 -7.73
N ILE A 60 -0.20 -1.43 -8.98
CA ILE A 60 1.22 -1.27 -9.29
C ILE A 60 1.72 0.09 -8.79
N HIS A 61 0.97 1.15 -9.08
CA HIS A 61 1.30 2.51 -8.66
C HIS A 61 1.36 2.64 -7.12
N HIS A 62 0.42 2.03 -6.39
CA HIS A 62 0.47 1.97 -4.92
C HIS A 62 1.76 1.30 -4.43
N CYS A 63 2.14 0.17 -5.01
CA CYS A 63 3.36 -0.55 -4.63
C CYS A 63 4.62 0.27 -4.91
N MET A 64 4.71 0.97 -6.05
CA MET A 64 5.85 1.83 -6.36
C MET A 64 6.01 2.98 -5.37
N ARG A 65 4.93 3.65 -5.02
CA ARG A 65 4.96 4.72 -4.01
C ARG A 65 5.32 4.19 -2.62
N ALA A 66 4.81 3.01 -2.27
CA ALA A 66 5.14 2.35 -1.01
C ALA A 66 6.66 2.06 -0.89
N ILE A 67 7.28 1.57 -1.96
CA ILE A 67 8.74 1.35 -2.02
C ILE A 67 9.50 2.66 -1.80
N GLY A 68 9.04 3.77 -2.37
CA GLY A 68 9.64 5.10 -2.13
C GLY A 68 9.59 5.51 -0.65
N GLN A 69 8.52 5.18 0.06
CA GLN A 69 8.45 5.40 1.52
C GLN A 69 9.38 4.46 2.30
N ALA A 70 9.51 3.20 1.88
CA ALA A 70 10.48 2.29 2.49
C ALA A 70 11.93 2.77 2.32
N GLU A 71 12.28 3.32 1.15
CA GLU A 71 13.59 3.97 0.92
C GLU A 71 13.82 5.11 1.91
N LYS A 72 12.82 5.99 2.06
CA LYS A 72 12.93 7.10 3.00
C LYS A 72 13.05 6.63 4.45
N ALA A 73 12.29 5.62 4.83
CA ALA A 73 12.37 5.03 6.16
C ALA A 73 13.75 4.42 6.43
N LEU A 74 14.33 3.72 5.45
CA LEU A 74 15.68 3.14 5.55
C LEU A 74 16.75 4.25 5.67
N GLU A 75 16.67 5.32 4.86
CA GLU A 75 17.56 6.48 4.97
C GLU A 75 17.52 7.08 6.39
N MET A 76 16.32 7.29 6.91
CA MET A 76 16.13 7.82 8.28
C MET A 76 16.66 6.86 9.34
N MET A 77 16.43 5.56 9.18
CA MET A 77 16.95 4.51 10.07
C MET A 77 18.49 4.55 10.14
N VAL A 78 19.16 4.61 8.99
CA VAL A 78 20.63 4.69 8.91
C VAL A 78 21.14 5.98 9.52
N SER A 79 20.55 7.13 9.17
CA SER A 79 20.92 8.43 9.71
C SER A 79 20.79 8.47 11.24
N ARG A 80 19.67 7.98 11.78
CA ARG A 80 19.45 7.89 13.23
C ARG A 80 20.43 6.93 13.88
N GLY A 81 20.65 5.78 13.28
CA GLY A 81 21.57 4.77 13.78
C GLY A 81 23.03 5.22 13.88
N LEU A 82 23.42 6.16 13.00
CA LEU A 82 24.77 6.73 13.00
C LEU A 82 24.90 7.95 13.94
N SER A 83 23.84 8.75 14.08
CA SER A 83 23.89 10.02 14.83
C SER A 83 23.57 9.88 16.33
N ARG A 84 23.02 8.74 16.75
CA ARG A 84 22.68 8.49 18.15
C ARG A 84 23.58 7.43 18.76
N ASP A 85 24.27 7.79 19.85
CA ASP A 85 25.05 6.85 20.62
C ASP A 85 24.22 6.19 21.75
N GLY A 86 24.49 4.93 21.97
CA GLY A 86 24.00 4.16 23.10
C GLY A 86 25.09 3.18 23.56
N PHE A 87 25.25 3.02 24.86
CA PHE A 87 26.28 2.12 25.43
C PHE A 87 27.69 2.33 24.83
N GLY A 88 28.05 3.60 24.60
CA GLY A 88 29.38 4.01 24.15
C GLY A 88 29.68 3.85 22.65
N LYS A 89 28.68 3.57 21.81
CA LYS A 89 28.85 3.48 20.36
C LYS A 89 27.57 3.79 19.59
N PRO A 90 27.64 4.16 18.28
CA PRO A 90 26.48 4.41 17.45
C PRO A 90 25.46 3.27 17.47
N LEU A 91 24.16 3.57 17.52
CA LEU A 91 23.08 2.58 17.54
C LEU A 91 23.18 1.60 16.36
N ALA A 92 23.57 2.05 15.17
CA ALA A 92 23.75 1.20 14.01
C ALA A 92 24.75 0.04 14.24
N LYS A 93 25.66 0.18 15.21
CA LYS A 93 26.68 -0.81 15.57
C LYS A 93 26.28 -1.67 16.78
N LEU A 94 25.05 -1.53 17.28
CA LEU A 94 24.55 -2.27 18.43
C LEU A 94 23.70 -3.46 18.01
N GLY A 95 23.93 -4.63 18.62
CA GLY A 95 23.10 -5.83 18.47
C GLY A 95 22.74 -6.14 17.02
N GLY A 96 21.46 -6.42 16.75
CA GLY A 96 20.93 -6.75 15.43
C GLY A 96 20.63 -5.55 14.51
N ASN A 97 20.99 -4.32 14.88
CA ASN A 97 20.62 -3.13 14.10
C ASN A 97 21.25 -3.10 12.70
N THR A 98 22.50 -3.57 12.56
CA THR A 98 23.13 -3.71 11.23
C THR A 98 22.39 -4.74 10.37
N GLU A 99 21.96 -5.85 10.97
CA GLU A 99 21.18 -6.89 10.28
C GLU A 99 19.79 -6.35 9.87
N MET A 100 19.12 -5.60 10.73
CA MET A 100 17.85 -4.94 10.43
C MET A 100 17.97 -4.00 9.21
N ILE A 101 19.03 -3.19 9.16
CA ILE A 101 19.33 -2.30 8.02
C ILE A 101 19.56 -3.12 6.74
N ALA A 102 20.36 -4.20 6.83
CA ALA A 102 20.66 -5.06 5.69
C ALA A 102 19.40 -5.76 5.14
N LYS A 103 18.56 -6.33 6.01
CA LYS A 103 17.29 -6.95 5.64
C LYS A 103 16.38 -5.94 4.96
N SER A 104 16.26 -4.73 5.50
CA SER A 104 15.45 -3.66 4.91
C SER A 104 15.91 -3.31 3.48
N ARG A 105 17.22 -3.21 3.24
CA ARG A 105 17.79 -2.96 1.90
C ARG A 105 17.45 -4.10 0.94
N ILE A 106 17.66 -5.35 1.36
CA ILE A 106 17.39 -6.53 0.53
C ILE A 106 15.90 -6.60 0.14
N GLU A 107 15.01 -6.38 1.10
CA GLU A 107 13.56 -6.37 0.86
C GLU A 107 13.15 -5.26 -0.12
N ILE A 108 13.69 -4.05 0.02
CA ILE A 108 13.41 -2.94 -0.91
C ILE A 108 13.80 -3.31 -2.35
N GLU A 109 14.98 -3.88 -2.56
CA GLU A 109 15.43 -4.27 -3.89
C GLU A 109 14.62 -5.44 -4.46
N SER A 110 14.24 -6.41 -3.62
CA SER A 110 13.38 -7.52 -4.01
C SER A 110 11.99 -7.03 -4.44
N MET A 111 11.37 -6.16 -3.64
CA MET A 111 10.08 -5.54 -3.97
C MET A 111 10.15 -4.75 -5.26
N ARG A 112 11.20 -3.94 -5.46
CA ARG A 112 11.39 -3.13 -6.66
C ARG A 112 11.43 -4.01 -7.93
N ARG A 113 12.22 -5.08 -7.91
CA ARG A 113 12.31 -6.03 -9.03
C ARG A 113 10.96 -6.67 -9.34
N MET A 114 10.26 -7.10 -8.30
CA MET A 114 8.97 -7.75 -8.47
C MET A 114 7.91 -6.79 -9.02
N VAL A 115 7.89 -5.53 -8.57
CA VAL A 115 6.95 -4.52 -9.09
C VAL A 115 7.27 -4.16 -10.54
N LEU A 116 8.54 -4.06 -10.91
CA LEU A 116 8.93 -3.85 -12.31
C LEU A 116 8.53 -5.04 -13.19
N THR A 117 8.63 -6.27 -12.68
CA THR A 117 8.13 -7.46 -13.38
C THR A 117 6.62 -7.39 -13.60
N ALA A 118 5.85 -7.01 -12.58
CA ALA A 118 4.40 -6.84 -12.70
C ALA A 118 4.02 -5.73 -13.71
N ALA A 119 4.74 -4.61 -13.71
CA ALA A 119 4.54 -3.53 -14.67
C ALA A 119 4.83 -3.99 -16.11
N ASN A 120 5.95 -4.67 -16.33
CA ASN A 120 6.30 -5.21 -17.64
C ASN A 120 5.30 -6.29 -18.12
N ALA A 121 4.78 -7.12 -17.21
CA ALA A 121 3.72 -8.06 -17.55
C ALA A 121 2.43 -7.33 -17.97
N MET A 122 2.06 -6.25 -17.26
CA MET A 122 0.92 -5.41 -17.60
C MET A 122 1.06 -4.80 -19.00
N ASP A 123 2.23 -4.26 -19.32
CA ASP A 123 2.50 -3.63 -20.62
C ASP A 123 2.47 -4.63 -21.78
N LYS A 124 2.97 -5.84 -21.57
CA LYS A 124 3.08 -6.87 -22.63
C LYS A 124 1.86 -7.74 -22.79
N LEU A 125 1.19 -8.10 -21.70
CA LEU A 125 0.12 -9.10 -21.68
C LEU A 125 -1.26 -8.46 -21.41
N GLY A 126 -1.30 -7.22 -20.96
CA GLY A 126 -2.52 -6.54 -20.57
C GLY A 126 -3.00 -6.91 -19.17
N ASN A 127 -4.06 -6.22 -18.73
CA ASN A 127 -4.54 -6.25 -17.34
C ASN A 127 -5.03 -7.64 -16.89
N SER A 128 -5.67 -8.40 -17.79
CA SER A 128 -6.22 -9.72 -17.47
C SER A 128 -5.11 -10.73 -17.15
N GLU A 129 -4.14 -10.86 -18.06
CA GLU A 129 -3.05 -11.82 -17.94
C GLU A 129 -2.03 -11.43 -16.86
N ALA A 130 -1.79 -10.14 -16.66
CA ALA A 130 -0.91 -9.64 -15.61
C ALA A 130 -1.49 -9.76 -14.20
N ARG A 131 -2.76 -10.13 -14.04
CA ARG A 131 -3.50 -10.11 -12.77
C ARG A 131 -2.80 -10.86 -11.63
N VAL A 132 -2.16 -11.99 -11.92
CA VAL A 132 -1.43 -12.77 -10.90
C VAL A 132 -0.21 -12.01 -10.39
N TRP A 133 0.57 -11.41 -11.30
CA TRP A 133 1.71 -10.56 -10.94
C TRP A 133 1.30 -9.34 -10.13
N VAL A 134 0.22 -8.67 -10.55
CA VAL A 134 -0.35 -7.52 -9.83
C VAL A 134 -0.81 -7.92 -8.43
N SER A 135 -1.44 -9.08 -8.29
CA SER A 135 -1.85 -9.60 -6.98
C SER A 135 -0.67 -9.98 -6.11
N ALA A 136 0.37 -10.61 -6.67
CA ALA A 136 1.56 -10.98 -5.92
C ALA A 136 2.27 -9.76 -5.31
N VAL A 137 2.47 -8.69 -6.09
CA VAL A 137 3.11 -7.47 -5.56
C VAL A 137 2.21 -6.76 -4.55
N LYS A 138 0.90 -6.72 -4.79
CA LYS A 138 -0.04 -6.05 -3.88
C LYS A 138 -0.18 -6.78 -2.54
N ALA A 139 -0.06 -8.11 -2.53
CA ALA A 139 -0.05 -8.91 -1.31
C ALA A 139 1.24 -8.73 -0.50
N MET A 140 2.39 -8.62 -1.17
CA MET A 140 3.70 -8.62 -0.51
C MET A 140 4.16 -7.22 -0.09
N VAL A 141 4.12 -6.25 -1.02
CA VAL A 141 4.78 -4.95 -0.84
C VAL A 141 4.26 -4.16 0.36
N PRO A 142 2.94 -4.00 0.58
CA PRO A 142 2.46 -3.21 1.73
C PRO A 142 2.89 -3.81 3.08
N ILE A 143 2.94 -5.13 3.19
CA ILE A 143 3.37 -5.82 4.42
C ILE A 143 4.84 -5.49 4.71
N ARG A 144 5.72 -5.70 3.74
CA ARG A 144 7.17 -5.48 3.89
C ARG A 144 7.51 -4.02 4.12
N VAL A 145 6.80 -3.12 3.48
CA VAL A 145 6.98 -1.67 3.69
C VAL A 145 6.57 -1.28 5.12
N CYS A 146 5.46 -1.80 5.64
CA CYS A 146 5.08 -1.58 7.04
C CYS A 146 6.17 -2.08 8.00
N GLU A 147 6.75 -3.26 7.78
CA GLU A 147 7.84 -3.81 8.59
C GLU A 147 9.08 -2.92 8.57
N ILE A 148 9.47 -2.38 7.41
CA ILE A 148 10.62 -1.48 7.27
C ILE A 148 10.37 -0.15 8.00
N ILE A 149 9.18 0.41 7.90
CA ILE A 149 8.82 1.65 8.59
C ILE A 149 8.78 1.41 10.12
N ASP A 150 8.22 0.30 10.57
CA ASP A 150 8.21 -0.10 11.98
C ASP A 150 9.63 -0.22 12.54
N ASN A 151 10.53 -0.86 11.82
CA ASN A 151 11.95 -0.94 12.16
C ASN A 151 12.59 0.44 12.27
N ALA A 152 12.26 1.37 11.37
CA ALA A 152 12.74 2.74 11.44
C ALA A 152 12.19 3.48 12.66
N MET A 153 10.89 3.29 12.99
CA MET A 153 10.29 3.82 14.21
C MET A 153 11.00 3.27 15.44
N GLN A 154 11.26 1.98 15.49
CA GLN A 154 11.98 1.33 16.60
C GLN A 154 13.38 1.93 16.79
N MET A 155 14.13 2.16 15.71
CA MET A 155 15.45 2.81 15.76
C MET A 155 15.40 4.24 16.29
N HIS A 156 14.30 4.96 16.07
CA HIS A 156 14.09 6.32 16.56
C HIS A 156 13.58 6.37 18.01
N GLY A 157 13.06 5.24 18.55
CA GLY A 157 12.43 5.19 19.86
C GLY A 157 11.17 6.06 19.92
N ALA A 158 10.89 6.69 21.06
CA ALA A 158 9.71 7.54 21.24
C ALA A 158 9.57 8.66 20.19
N THR A 159 10.68 9.16 19.67
CA THR A 159 10.69 10.15 18.57
C THR A 159 10.06 9.59 17.30
N GLY A 160 10.24 8.30 17.03
CA GLY A 160 9.72 7.61 15.84
C GLY A 160 8.20 7.50 15.76
N ILE A 161 7.52 7.52 16.90
CA ILE A 161 6.06 7.48 16.99
C ILE A 161 5.42 8.86 17.23
N SER A 162 6.24 9.89 17.29
CA SER A 162 5.82 11.28 17.59
C SER A 162 5.78 12.13 16.32
N GLN A 163 5.26 13.35 16.45
CA GLN A 163 5.24 14.34 15.38
C GLN A 163 6.63 14.85 14.93
N TRP A 164 7.69 14.46 15.62
CA TRP A 164 9.08 14.86 15.30
C TRP A 164 9.68 14.12 14.11
N THR A 165 9.03 13.06 13.67
CA THR A 165 9.36 12.33 12.44
C THR A 165 8.10 12.04 11.64
N PRO A 166 8.20 11.87 10.31
CA PRO A 166 7.05 11.47 9.50
C PRO A 166 6.73 9.96 9.60
N LEU A 167 7.49 9.18 10.39
CA LEU A 167 7.41 7.71 10.38
C LEU A 167 6.04 7.18 10.79
N ALA A 168 5.41 7.80 11.82
CA ALA A 168 4.07 7.40 12.25
C ALA A 168 3.02 7.62 11.17
N ASP A 169 3.07 8.75 10.45
CA ASP A 169 2.17 9.04 9.33
C ASP A 169 2.46 8.12 8.13
N MET A 170 3.72 7.85 7.84
CA MET A 170 4.12 6.88 6.82
C MET A 170 3.58 5.48 7.14
N TYR A 171 3.71 5.03 8.39
CA TYR A 171 3.21 3.73 8.84
C TYR A 171 1.68 3.63 8.67
N THR A 172 0.94 4.58 9.19
CA THR A 172 -0.53 4.58 9.10
C THR A 172 -1.01 4.61 7.65
N SER A 173 -0.38 5.43 6.81
CA SER A 173 -0.65 5.47 5.37
C SER A 173 -0.38 4.13 4.69
N GLN A 174 0.77 3.50 4.94
CA GLN A 174 1.10 2.21 4.32
C GLN A 174 0.26 1.06 4.89
N ARG A 175 -0.12 1.12 6.17
CA ARG A 175 -1.01 0.12 6.77
C ARG A 175 -2.38 0.07 6.08
N THR A 176 -2.88 1.22 5.60
CA THR A 176 -4.15 1.26 4.85
C THR A 176 -4.08 0.52 3.53
N LEU A 177 -2.91 0.46 2.87
CA LEU A 177 -2.74 -0.25 1.60
C LEU A 177 -2.90 -1.77 1.72
N ARG A 178 -2.81 -2.33 2.92
CA ARG A 178 -3.11 -3.74 3.16
C ARG A 178 -4.61 -4.06 3.05
N LEU A 179 -5.45 -3.01 3.01
CA LEU A 179 -6.91 -3.10 2.89
C LEU A 179 -7.41 -2.49 1.57
N ALA A 180 -6.87 -1.33 1.19
CA ALA A 180 -7.27 -0.60 0.00
C ALA A 180 -6.97 -1.39 -1.29
N ASP A 181 -7.83 -1.25 -2.30
CA ASP A 181 -7.74 -1.90 -3.60
C ASP A 181 -7.73 -3.45 -3.53
N GLY A 182 -8.31 -3.99 -2.48
CA GLY A 182 -8.37 -5.40 -2.14
C GLY A 182 -7.42 -5.74 -0.97
N PRO A 183 -7.94 -6.40 0.07
CA PRO A 183 -7.13 -6.83 1.20
C PRO A 183 -6.10 -7.90 0.82
N ASP A 184 -5.07 -8.04 1.65
CA ASP A 184 -3.96 -8.98 1.43
C ASP A 184 -4.47 -10.39 1.09
N GLU A 185 -5.51 -10.86 1.80
CA GLU A 185 -6.07 -12.20 1.68
C GLU A 185 -6.67 -12.47 0.29
N VAL A 186 -7.32 -11.45 -0.31
CA VAL A 186 -7.85 -11.57 -1.68
C VAL A 186 -6.72 -11.74 -2.68
N HIS A 187 -5.62 -11.03 -2.50
CA HIS A 187 -4.46 -11.12 -3.38
C HIS A 187 -3.70 -12.44 -3.21
N TRP A 188 -3.52 -12.91 -1.96
CA TRP A 188 -2.99 -14.25 -1.70
C TRP A 188 -3.83 -15.35 -2.35
N MET A 189 -5.16 -15.23 -2.24
CA MET A 189 -6.09 -16.18 -2.87
C MET A 189 -5.92 -16.22 -4.39
N VAL A 190 -5.74 -15.08 -5.06
CA VAL A 190 -5.55 -15.04 -6.53
C VAL A 190 -4.30 -15.79 -6.94
N VAL A 191 -3.18 -15.55 -6.24
CA VAL A 191 -1.91 -16.23 -6.51
C VAL A 191 -2.03 -17.73 -6.23
N GLY A 192 -2.54 -18.10 -5.05
CA GLY A 192 -2.66 -19.49 -4.63
C GLY A 192 -3.55 -20.31 -5.55
N ARG A 193 -4.69 -19.77 -5.99
CA ARG A 193 -5.58 -20.46 -6.95
C ARG A 193 -4.90 -20.72 -8.29
N LYS A 194 -4.09 -19.77 -8.77
CA LYS A 194 -3.34 -19.99 -10.02
C LYS A 194 -2.38 -21.17 -9.90
N GLU A 195 -1.61 -21.24 -8.82
CA GLU A 195 -0.68 -22.35 -8.57
C GLU A 195 -1.38 -23.72 -8.46
N VAL A 196 -2.54 -23.76 -7.78
CA VAL A 196 -3.33 -24.99 -7.65
C VAL A 196 -3.84 -25.44 -9.01
N ASN A 197 -4.46 -24.54 -9.78
CA ASN A 197 -4.99 -24.88 -11.11
C ASN A 197 -3.89 -25.35 -12.06
N ASP A 198 -2.73 -24.69 -12.07
CA ASP A 198 -1.58 -25.10 -12.89
C ASP A 198 -1.03 -26.48 -12.47
N GLY A 199 -1.24 -26.89 -11.22
CA GLY A 199 -0.89 -28.21 -10.71
C GLY A 199 -1.88 -29.30 -11.14
N GLU A 200 -3.16 -28.97 -11.30
CA GLU A 200 -4.21 -29.91 -11.75
C GLU A 200 -4.14 -30.20 -13.24
N GLU A 201 -3.56 -29.31 -14.05
CA GLU A 201 -3.40 -29.44 -15.50
C GLU A 201 -2.16 -30.28 -15.90
N LYS A 202 -1.29 -30.66 -14.94
CA LYS A 202 -0.08 -31.48 -15.15
C LYS A 202 -0.30 -32.94 -14.82
#